data_0ef51acee194e8a17074aed3ce0f873f
#
_entry.id   0ef51acee194e8a17074aed3ce0f873f
#
_cell.length_a   1.000
_cell.length_b   1.000
_cell.length_c   1.000
_cell.angle_alpha   90.00
_cell.angle_beta   90.00
_cell.angle_gamma   90.00
#
_symmetry.space_group_name_H-M   'P 1'
#
loop_
_entity.id
_entity.type
_entity.pdbx_description
1 polymer ?
#
loop_
_entity_poly.entity_id
_entity_poly.type
_entity_poly.pdbx_seq_one_letter_code
_entity_poly.pdbx_strand_id
1 'polypeptide(L)'
;MDVPECSGHPGLIAECAKWAIAHRYSVVAIAECQVKCTKEVPDLLGFKATGQATLFEIKMSRSDFKADGSKPFRKKEHTGMGLYRYYVTPYGLISPEELPEGWGLLWIAEGGRCYLKATSKRFLKRDQGAEAAILVSALRRVGAAAGPLGPCGVSCKAYKVATKGRTQLYLEGEQLPEE
;
A
#
# COMPACT_ATOMS: atom_id res chain seq x y z
N MET A 1 -24.05 -3.11 -13.63
CA MET A 1 -22.68 -2.72 -13.22
C MET A 1 -22.41 -3.41 -11.91
N ASP A 2 -21.72 -4.53 -11.98
CA ASP A 2 -21.38 -5.28 -10.77
C ASP A 2 -20.33 -4.46 -10.01
N VAL A 3 -20.69 -4.01 -8.83
CA VAL A 3 -19.73 -3.44 -7.87
C VAL A 3 -18.82 -4.61 -7.48
N PRO A 4 -17.50 -4.55 -7.71
CA PRO A 4 -16.63 -5.62 -7.29
C PRO A 4 -16.80 -5.81 -5.78
N GLU A 5 -17.13 -7.02 -5.37
CA GLU A 5 -17.20 -7.39 -3.96
C GLU A 5 -15.90 -6.96 -3.27
N CYS A 6 -16.01 -6.13 -2.23
CA CYS A 6 -14.88 -5.72 -1.37
C CYS A 6 -14.43 -6.90 -0.48
N SER A 7 -14.57 -8.12 -0.98
CA SER A 7 -14.22 -9.34 -0.28
C SER A 7 -12.87 -9.85 -0.74
N GLY A 8 -12.01 -10.17 0.22
CA GLY A 8 -10.69 -10.73 -0.02
C GLY A 8 -9.55 -9.69 0.04
N HIS A 9 -8.32 -10.19 0.03
CA HIS A 9 -7.10 -9.40 0.16
C HIS A 9 -6.96 -8.28 -0.90
N PRO A 10 -7.19 -8.53 -2.21
CA PRO A 10 -7.12 -7.47 -3.22
C PRO A 10 -8.16 -6.38 -3.04
N GLY A 11 -9.36 -6.73 -2.58
CA GLY A 11 -10.43 -5.77 -2.30
C GLY A 11 -10.04 -4.80 -1.18
N LEU A 12 -9.46 -5.30 -0.09
CA LEU A 12 -8.97 -4.46 0.99
C LEU A 12 -7.82 -3.54 0.55
N ILE A 13 -6.91 -4.02 -0.30
CA ILE A 13 -5.84 -3.17 -0.88
C ILE A 13 -6.46 -2.00 -1.65
N ALA A 14 -7.43 -2.27 -2.52
CA ALA A 14 -8.07 -1.25 -3.35
C ALA A 14 -8.79 -0.19 -2.49
N GLU A 15 -9.58 -0.61 -1.50
CA GLU A 15 -10.29 0.31 -0.60
C GLU A 15 -9.32 1.11 0.28
N CYS A 16 -8.25 0.47 0.77
CA CYS A 16 -7.18 1.15 1.51
C CYS A 16 -6.49 2.22 0.64
N ALA A 17 -6.18 1.91 -0.62
CA ALA A 17 -5.56 2.88 -1.53
C ALA A 17 -6.47 4.10 -1.78
N LYS A 18 -7.76 3.87 -2.03
CA LYS A 18 -8.76 4.94 -2.17
C LYS A 18 -8.81 5.81 -0.91
N TRP A 19 -8.91 5.17 0.25
CA TRP A 19 -8.96 5.87 1.54
C TRP A 19 -7.69 6.69 1.78
N ALA A 20 -6.50 6.11 1.57
CA ALA A 20 -5.23 6.77 1.79
C ALA A 20 -5.06 8.04 0.93
N ILE A 21 -5.52 8.00 -0.32
CA ILE A 21 -5.48 9.15 -1.23
C ILE A 21 -6.53 10.19 -0.83
N ALA A 22 -7.76 9.78 -0.56
CA ALA A 22 -8.85 10.68 -0.18
C ALA A 22 -8.55 11.45 1.11
N HIS A 23 -7.89 10.83 2.08
CA HIS A 23 -7.55 11.42 3.37
C HIS A 23 -6.12 12.02 3.42
N ARG A 24 -5.48 12.21 2.26
CA ARG A 24 -4.15 12.83 2.11
C ARG A 24 -3.01 12.11 2.85
N TYR A 25 -3.17 10.82 3.12
CA TYR A 25 -2.05 9.99 3.59
C TYR A 25 -1.05 9.72 2.47
N SER A 26 -1.53 9.71 1.21
CA SER A 26 -0.73 9.46 0.02
C SER A 26 -1.24 10.26 -1.17
N VAL A 27 -0.38 10.59 -2.12
CA VAL A 27 -0.73 11.10 -3.46
C VAL A 27 -0.54 10.03 -4.53
N VAL A 28 0.29 9.02 -4.21
CA VAL A 28 0.53 7.82 -5.01
C VAL A 28 0.50 6.62 -4.08
N ALA A 29 -0.12 5.53 -4.50
CA ALA A 29 -0.14 4.27 -3.79
C ALA A 29 0.30 3.14 -4.75
N ILE A 30 1.25 2.31 -4.29
CA ILE A 30 1.87 1.22 -5.06
C ILE A 30 1.59 -0.08 -4.31
N ALA A 31 0.86 -1.00 -4.93
CA ALA A 31 0.51 -2.28 -4.33
C ALA A 31 1.42 -3.41 -4.80
N GLU A 32 1.67 -4.39 -3.91
CA GLU A 32 2.32 -5.67 -4.19
C GLU A 32 3.59 -5.56 -5.05
N CYS A 33 4.36 -4.48 -4.85
CA CYS A 33 5.55 -4.22 -5.66
C CYS A 33 6.75 -5.00 -5.15
N GLN A 34 7.08 -6.08 -5.83
CA GLN A 34 8.28 -6.85 -5.55
C GLN A 34 9.50 -6.29 -6.29
N VAL A 35 10.57 -6.03 -5.56
CA VAL A 35 11.87 -5.59 -6.09
C VAL A 35 12.96 -6.51 -5.56
N LYS A 36 13.88 -6.97 -6.44
CA LYS A 36 14.90 -7.97 -6.06
C LYS A 36 15.82 -7.52 -4.92
N CYS A 37 16.04 -6.22 -4.77
CA CYS A 37 16.92 -5.65 -3.73
C CYS A 37 16.20 -5.38 -2.40
N THR A 38 14.88 -5.62 -2.29
CA THR A 38 14.14 -5.41 -1.06
C THR A 38 13.81 -6.74 -0.38
N LYS A 39 13.87 -6.75 0.95
CA LYS A 39 13.51 -7.93 1.77
C LYS A 39 12.02 -7.96 2.12
N GLU A 40 11.39 -6.82 2.07
CA GLU A 40 9.96 -6.62 2.34
C GLU A 40 9.22 -6.40 1.03
N VAL A 41 8.10 -7.08 0.84
CA VAL A 41 7.15 -6.80 -0.23
C VAL A 41 5.90 -6.23 0.45
N PRO A 42 5.69 -4.91 0.36
CA PRO A 42 4.52 -4.29 0.98
C PRO A 42 3.25 -4.65 0.23
N ASP A 43 2.16 -4.90 0.97
CA ASP A 43 0.85 -5.05 0.35
C ASP A 43 0.43 -3.74 -0.32
N LEU A 44 0.66 -2.59 0.37
CA LEU A 44 0.47 -1.26 -0.20
C LEU A 44 1.48 -0.28 0.40
N LEU A 45 2.19 0.46 -0.46
CA LEU A 45 3.09 1.55 -0.06
C LEU A 45 2.62 2.86 -0.68
N GLY A 46 2.16 3.77 0.16
CA GLY A 46 1.72 5.08 -0.24
C GLY A 46 2.80 6.14 -0.07
N PHE A 47 2.89 7.10 -0.99
CA PHE A 47 3.83 8.22 -0.91
C PHE A 47 3.10 9.56 -0.90
N LYS A 48 3.50 10.44 -0.01
CA LYS A 48 3.12 11.87 -0.05
C LYS A 48 3.98 12.62 -1.09
N ALA A 49 3.52 13.78 -1.52
CA ALA A 49 4.30 14.66 -2.41
C ALA A 49 5.67 15.06 -1.81
N THR A 50 5.81 14.99 -0.49
CA THR A 50 7.08 15.22 0.23
C THR A 50 8.04 14.03 0.21
N GLY A 51 7.67 12.91 -0.45
CA GLY A 51 8.44 11.67 -0.44
C GLY A 51 8.28 10.81 0.82
N GLN A 52 7.44 11.21 1.77
CA GLN A 52 7.15 10.42 2.96
C GLN A 52 6.34 9.18 2.60
N ALA A 53 6.85 8.01 2.98
CA ALA A 53 6.19 6.74 2.73
C ALA A 53 5.28 6.33 3.91
N THR A 54 4.13 5.76 3.59
CA THR A 54 3.22 5.09 4.53
C THR A 54 3.03 3.65 4.08
N LEU A 55 3.36 2.71 4.96
CA LEU A 55 3.16 1.28 4.75
C LEU A 55 1.77 0.88 5.24
N PHE A 56 1.06 0.12 4.44
CA PHE A 56 -0.19 -0.54 4.81
C PHE A 56 -0.03 -2.05 4.56
N GLU A 57 -0.18 -2.83 5.63
CA GLU A 57 -0.11 -4.29 5.62
C GLU A 57 -1.50 -4.87 5.84
N ILE A 58 -1.99 -5.58 4.85
CA ILE A 58 -3.31 -6.18 4.87
C ILE A 58 -3.27 -7.54 5.58
N LYS A 59 -4.15 -7.77 6.54
CA LYS A 59 -4.26 -9.03 7.27
C LYS A 59 -5.71 -9.50 7.24
N MET A 60 -5.93 -10.66 6.64
CA MET A 60 -7.26 -11.25 6.48
C MET A 60 -7.65 -12.16 7.62
N SER A 61 -6.69 -12.57 8.46
CA SER A 61 -6.93 -13.45 9.60
C SER A 61 -6.03 -13.11 10.79
N ARG A 62 -6.44 -13.54 11.98
CA ARG A 62 -5.63 -13.38 13.20
C ARG A 62 -4.32 -14.18 13.14
N SER A 63 -4.31 -15.33 12.46
CA SER A 63 -3.11 -16.13 12.25
C SER A 63 -2.09 -15.41 11.37
N ASP A 64 -2.55 -14.79 10.28
CA ASP A 64 -1.71 -13.98 9.38
C ASP A 64 -1.13 -12.75 10.11
N PHE A 65 -1.95 -12.06 10.90
CA PHE A 65 -1.47 -10.96 11.73
C PHE A 65 -0.38 -11.38 12.70
N LYS A 66 -0.55 -12.50 13.43
CA LYS A 66 0.46 -13.03 14.37
C LYS A 66 1.74 -13.45 13.65
N ALA A 67 1.63 -14.08 12.48
CA ALA A 67 2.78 -14.51 11.68
C ALA A 67 3.64 -13.32 11.20
N ASP A 68 3.02 -12.16 10.91
CA ASP A 68 3.75 -10.97 10.46
C ASP A 68 4.78 -10.49 11.47
N GLY A 69 4.46 -10.50 12.76
CA GLY A 69 5.39 -10.10 13.83
C GLY A 69 6.68 -10.92 13.91
N SER A 70 6.69 -12.13 13.33
CA SER A 70 7.88 -13.00 13.29
C SER A 70 8.86 -12.65 12.17
N LYS A 71 8.45 -11.88 11.18
CA LYS A 71 9.26 -11.51 10.01
C LYS A 71 10.51 -10.72 10.41
N PRO A 72 11.68 -10.97 9.79
CA PRO A 72 12.94 -10.33 10.18
C PRO A 72 12.91 -8.80 10.14
N PHE A 73 12.22 -8.22 9.15
CA PHE A 73 12.10 -6.77 8.98
C PHE A 73 11.11 -6.12 9.97
N ARG A 74 10.32 -6.91 10.70
CA ARG A 74 9.51 -6.42 11.84
C ARG A 74 10.30 -6.42 13.14
N LYS A 75 11.24 -7.37 13.29
CA LYS A 75 12.09 -7.46 14.48
C LYS A 75 13.22 -6.43 14.52
N LYS A 76 13.67 -5.97 13.35
CA LYS A 76 14.73 -4.98 13.20
C LYS A 76 14.13 -3.69 12.65
N GLU A 77 13.91 -2.71 13.51
CA GLU A 77 13.21 -1.45 13.21
C GLU A 77 13.67 -0.76 11.92
N HIS A 78 14.98 -0.74 11.69
CA HIS A 78 15.60 -0.05 10.54
C HIS A 78 15.48 -0.81 9.20
N THR A 79 14.96 -2.00 9.19
CA THR A 79 14.86 -2.84 7.97
C THR A 79 13.44 -2.89 7.39
N GLY A 80 12.47 -2.32 8.06
CA GLY A 80 11.10 -2.20 7.55
C GLY A 80 10.87 -0.87 6.85
N MET A 81 9.96 -0.85 5.89
CA MET A 81 9.55 0.35 5.16
C MET A 81 8.47 1.15 5.91
N GLY A 82 8.25 2.38 5.46
CA GLY A 82 7.20 3.29 5.94
C GLY A 82 7.61 4.17 7.12
N LEU A 83 7.51 5.49 6.93
CA LEU A 83 7.58 6.46 8.03
C LEU A 83 6.38 6.31 8.97
N TYR A 84 5.24 5.91 8.42
CA TYR A 84 4.04 5.51 9.14
C TYR A 84 3.68 4.10 8.71
N ARG A 85 3.17 3.28 9.63
CA ARG A 85 2.87 1.87 9.39
C ARG A 85 1.50 1.52 9.94
N TYR A 86 0.65 0.96 9.10
CA TYR A 86 -0.71 0.58 9.45
C TYR A 86 -0.98 -0.89 9.13
N TYR A 87 -1.63 -1.57 10.04
CA TYR A 87 -2.35 -2.78 9.70
C TYR A 87 -3.73 -2.41 9.16
N VAL A 88 -4.14 -3.11 8.12
CA VAL A 88 -5.45 -2.98 7.49
C VAL A 88 -6.14 -4.32 7.58
N THR A 89 -7.33 -4.35 8.15
CA THR A 89 -8.04 -5.59 8.41
C THR A 89 -9.53 -5.45 8.14
N PRO A 90 -10.24 -6.58 7.92
CA PRO A 90 -11.68 -6.61 8.05
C PRO A 90 -12.12 -6.00 9.40
N TYR A 91 -13.32 -5.41 9.40
CA TYR A 91 -13.88 -4.75 10.58
C TYR A 91 -13.88 -5.67 11.81
N GLY A 92 -13.29 -5.21 12.91
CA GLY A 92 -13.25 -5.93 14.18
C GLY A 92 -12.33 -7.15 14.27
N LEU A 93 -11.52 -7.44 13.22
CA LEU A 93 -10.65 -8.63 13.22
C LEU A 93 -9.57 -8.59 14.30
N ILE A 94 -8.91 -7.44 14.49
CA ILE A 94 -7.95 -7.17 15.57
C ILE A 94 -8.31 -5.86 16.25
N SER A 95 -7.95 -5.73 17.53
CA SER A 95 -8.20 -4.51 18.29
C SER A 95 -6.93 -3.62 18.37
N PRO A 96 -7.07 -2.32 18.69
CA PRO A 96 -5.92 -1.42 18.83
C PRO A 96 -4.92 -1.87 19.90
N GLU A 97 -5.38 -2.57 20.94
CA GLU A 97 -4.54 -3.06 22.05
C GLU A 97 -3.62 -4.21 21.65
N GLU A 98 -3.93 -4.87 20.53
CA GLU A 98 -3.12 -5.99 19.98
C GLU A 98 -1.99 -5.50 19.08
N LEU A 99 -1.95 -4.22 18.76
CA LEU A 99 -0.97 -3.67 17.81
C LEU A 99 0.44 -3.66 18.40
N PRO A 100 1.46 -3.93 17.58
CA PRO A 100 2.83 -3.61 17.94
C PRO A 100 2.98 -2.11 18.19
N GLU A 101 3.93 -1.75 19.05
CA GLU A 101 4.17 -0.36 19.39
C GLU A 101 4.38 0.53 18.14
N GLY A 102 3.69 1.65 18.11
CA GLY A 102 3.80 2.65 17.05
C GLY A 102 2.98 2.36 15.79
N TRP A 103 2.43 1.15 15.63
CA TRP A 103 1.58 0.84 14.48
C TRP A 103 0.19 1.44 14.61
N GLY A 104 -0.38 1.84 13.47
CA GLY A 104 -1.77 2.23 13.35
C GLY A 104 -2.66 1.07 12.89
N LEU A 105 -3.97 1.30 12.92
CA LEU A 105 -4.99 0.33 12.51
C LEU A 105 -6.09 0.99 11.69
N LEU A 106 -6.35 0.41 10.54
CA LEU A 106 -7.48 0.72 9.68
C LEU A 106 -8.37 -0.51 9.55
N TRP A 107 -9.64 -0.39 9.93
CA TRP A 107 -10.64 -1.39 9.63
C TRP A 107 -11.39 -1.07 8.35
N ILE A 108 -11.68 -2.08 7.56
CA ILE A 108 -12.52 -1.96 6.37
C ILE A 108 -13.75 -2.87 6.56
N ALA A 109 -14.93 -2.26 6.57
CA ALA A 109 -16.19 -2.97 6.66
C ALA A 109 -16.64 -3.43 5.27
N GLU A 110 -17.63 -4.32 5.24
CA GLU A 110 -18.37 -4.66 4.01
C GLU A 110 -18.87 -3.37 3.36
N GLY A 111 -18.79 -3.31 2.02
CA GLY A 111 -19.08 -2.10 1.26
C GLY A 111 -17.95 -1.06 1.24
N GLY A 112 -16.73 -1.40 1.72
CA GLY A 112 -15.52 -0.58 1.57
C GLY A 112 -15.40 0.60 2.52
N ARG A 113 -16.29 0.73 3.52
CA ARG A 113 -16.19 1.82 4.51
C ARG A 113 -14.99 1.61 5.42
N CYS A 114 -14.10 2.61 5.46
CA CYS A 114 -12.87 2.57 6.24
C CYS A 114 -13.00 3.32 7.58
N TYR A 115 -12.43 2.74 8.64
CA TYR A 115 -12.42 3.29 10.00
C TYR A 115 -11.00 3.32 10.55
N LEU A 116 -10.45 4.52 10.72
CA LEU A 116 -9.16 4.68 11.41
C LEU A 116 -9.36 4.46 12.91
N LYS A 117 -8.79 3.38 13.44
CA LYS A 117 -8.95 2.97 14.85
C LYS A 117 -7.77 3.37 15.71
N ALA A 118 -6.58 3.36 15.14
CA ALA A 118 -5.37 3.82 15.82
C ALA A 118 -4.46 4.55 14.82
N THR A 119 -3.83 5.63 15.25
CA THR A 119 -2.90 6.41 14.44
C THR A 119 -1.48 5.87 14.61
N SER A 120 -0.75 5.73 13.52
CA SER A 120 0.66 5.33 13.57
C SER A 120 1.55 6.42 14.16
N LYS A 121 2.53 6.03 14.96
CA LYS A 121 3.69 6.89 15.31
C LYS A 121 4.67 6.96 14.13
N ARG A 122 5.65 7.86 14.21
CA ARG A 122 6.70 7.99 13.18
C ARG A 122 7.83 6.99 13.44
N PHE A 123 8.14 6.18 12.42
CA PHE A 123 9.29 5.28 12.41
C PHE A 123 10.47 5.97 11.73
N LEU A 124 11.31 6.64 12.51
CA LEU A 124 12.47 7.39 11.99
C LEU A 124 13.55 6.46 11.43
N LYS A 125 13.70 5.28 12.02
CA LYS A 125 14.58 4.21 11.53
C LYS A 125 13.79 3.31 10.59
N ARG A 126 14.09 3.41 9.28
CA ARG A 126 13.41 2.62 8.24
C ARG A 126 14.29 2.43 7.01
N ASP A 127 13.95 1.50 6.16
CA ASP A 127 14.65 1.24 4.90
C ASP A 127 14.17 2.19 3.78
N GLN A 128 14.73 3.41 3.78
CA GLN A 128 14.44 4.41 2.75
C GLN A 128 14.99 3.99 1.37
N GLY A 129 16.04 3.17 1.33
CA GLY A 129 16.57 2.62 0.08
C GLY A 129 15.56 1.69 -0.58
N ALA A 130 14.90 0.84 0.21
CA ALA A 130 13.84 -0.03 -0.29
C ALA A 130 12.60 0.79 -0.76
N GLU A 131 12.21 1.82 -0.02
CA GLU A 131 11.13 2.75 -0.43
C GLU A 131 11.43 3.38 -1.79
N ALA A 132 12.64 3.90 -1.98
CA ALA A 132 13.08 4.50 -3.23
C ALA A 132 13.14 3.47 -4.39
N ALA A 133 13.62 2.26 -4.12
CA ALA A 133 13.67 1.19 -5.11
C ALA A 133 12.28 0.80 -5.64
N ILE A 134 11.27 0.75 -4.76
CA ILE A 134 9.88 0.50 -5.14
C ILE A 134 9.36 1.65 -6.03
N LEU A 135 9.60 2.91 -5.63
CA LEU A 135 9.16 4.07 -6.40
C LEU A 135 9.80 4.10 -7.80
N VAL A 136 11.11 3.88 -7.88
CA VAL A 136 11.83 3.80 -9.17
C VAL A 136 11.30 2.66 -10.03
N SER A 137 11.02 1.50 -9.42
CA SER A 137 10.47 0.34 -10.12
C SER A 137 9.07 0.63 -10.69
N ALA A 138 8.22 1.29 -9.93
CA ALA A 138 6.89 1.71 -10.38
C ALA A 138 6.99 2.71 -11.53
N LEU A 139 7.85 3.74 -11.41
CA LEU A 139 8.08 4.74 -12.46
C LEU A 139 8.59 4.11 -13.75
N ARG A 140 9.53 3.16 -13.67
CA ARG A 140 10.05 2.45 -14.86
C ARG A 140 8.96 1.68 -15.59
N ARG A 141 7.96 1.15 -14.90
CA ARG A 141 6.82 0.44 -15.51
C ARG A 141 5.85 1.38 -16.18
N VAL A 142 5.55 2.51 -15.55
CA VAL A 142 4.76 3.59 -16.17
C VAL A 142 5.46 4.06 -17.43
N GLY A 143 6.78 4.29 -17.38
CA GLY A 143 7.58 4.66 -18.52
C GLY A 143 7.67 3.57 -19.61
N ALA A 144 7.70 2.28 -19.22
CA ALA A 144 7.73 1.18 -20.18
C ALA A 144 6.39 0.98 -20.89
N ALA A 145 5.27 1.30 -20.23
CA ALA A 145 3.95 1.33 -20.88
C ALA A 145 3.81 2.49 -21.88
N ALA A 146 4.62 3.54 -21.72
CA ALA A 146 4.63 4.74 -22.57
C ALA A 146 5.72 4.71 -23.68
N GLY A 147 6.62 3.70 -23.75
CA GLY A 147 7.70 3.64 -24.76
C GLY A 147 8.84 2.67 -24.43
N PRO A 148 9.94 2.62 -25.22
CA PRO A 148 10.93 1.54 -25.22
C PRO A 148 11.93 1.61 -24.04
N LEU A 149 11.45 1.40 -22.83
CA LEU A 149 12.27 1.06 -21.68
C LEU A 149 12.12 -0.45 -21.46
N GLY A 150 13.14 -1.21 -21.83
CA GLY A 150 13.16 -2.67 -21.86
C GLY A 150 12.65 -3.38 -20.59
N PRO A 151 12.43 -4.71 -20.68
CA PRO A 151 11.73 -5.49 -19.67
C PRO A 151 12.47 -5.48 -18.33
N CYS A 152 11.85 -4.88 -17.33
CA CYS A 152 12.29 -4.99 -15.95
C CYS A 152 11.51 -6.14 -15.30
N GLY A 153 12.18 -7.20 -14.88
CA GLY A 153 11.59 -8.38 -14.24
C GLY A 153 11.03 -8.10 -12.84
N VAL A 154 10.07 -7.21 -12.74
CA VAL A 154 9.41 -6.80 -11.50
C VAL A 154 7.91 -6.96 -11.66
N SER A 155 7.24 -7.64 -10.74
CA SER A 155 5.78 -7.70 -10.71
C SER A 155 5.21 -6.60 -9.80
N CYS A 156 4.39 -5.72 -10.32
CA CYS A 156 3.81 -4.59 -9.58
C CYS A 156 2.39 -4.31 -10.06
N LYS A 157 1.47 -4.18 -9.15
CA LYS A 157 0.16 -3.59 -9.45
C LYS A 157 0.14 -2.18 -8.87
N ALA A 158 -0.12 -1.19 -9.69
CA ALA A 158 -0.35 0.17 -9.23
C ALA A 158 -1.84 0.46 -9.32
N TYR A 159 -2.39 0.97 -8.23
CA TYR A 159 -3.77 1.40 -8.19
C TYR A 159 -3.82 2.92 -8.24
N LYS A 160 -4.72 3.39 -9.05
CA LYS A 160 -5.07 4.78 -9.14
C LYS A 160 -6.49 5.01 -8.65
N VAL A 161 -6.64 6.03 -7.88
CA VAL A 161 -7.96 6.51 -7.46
C VAL A 161 -8.20 7.88 -8.07
N ALA A 162 -9.28 7.97 -8.86
CA ALA A 162 -9.77 9.25 -9.35
C ALA A 162 -10.39 10.02 -8.18
N THR A 163 -9.79 11.15 -7.80
CA THR A 163 -10.48 12.18 -7.03
C THR A 163 -11.00 13.24 -8.00
N LYS A 164 -12.23 13.72 -7.77
CA LYS A 164 -12.87 14.75 -8.61
C LYS A 164 -11.87 15.85 -8.96
N GLY A 165 -11.52 15.94 -10.24
CA GLY A 165 -10.88 17.10 -10.85
C GLY A 165 -9.37 17.08 -11.04
N ARG A 166 -8.61 15.96 -10.88
CA ARG A 166 -7.20 15.87 -11.27
C ARG A 166 -6.75 14.49 -11.70
N THR A 167 -5.96 14.52 -12.75
CA THR A 167 -5.28 13.51 -13.54
C THR A 167 -5.01 12.13 -12.93
N GLN A 168 -5.36 11.17 -13.69
CA GLN A 168 -5.35 9.74 -13.52
C GLN A 168 -4.04 9.10 -14.02
N LEU A 169 -3.48 8.06 -13.33
CA LEU A 169 -2.51 7.09 -13.83
C LEU A 169 -3.14 5.70 -13.86
N TYR A 170 -3.15 5.02 -14.97
CA TYR A 170 -3.66 3.66 -15.10
C TYR A 170 -2.51 2.67 -15.17
N LEU A 171 -2.67 1.48 -14.61
CA LEU A 171 -1.82 0.31 -14.87
C LEU A 171 -2.71 -0.93 -14.90
N GLU A 172 -2.64 -1.60 -15.98
CA GLU A 172 -3.19 -2.80 -16.59
C GLU A 172 -4.34 -2.52 -17.57
N GLY A 173 -4.00 -2.53 -18.85
CA GLY A 173 -4.91 -2.94 -19.96
C GLY A 173 -6.05 -2.02 -20.36
N GLU A 174 -6.16 -0.81 -19.87
CA GLU A 174 -7.20 0.11 -20.34
C GLU A 174 -6.64 1.14 -21.33
N GLN A 175 -7.25 1.16 -22.51
CA GLN A 175 -7.02 2.19 -23.52
C GLN A 175 -7.49 3.55 -23.00
N LEU A 176 -6.67 4.58 -23.24
CA LEU A 176 -7.05 5.96 -23.00
C LEU A 176 -8.30 6.29 -23.84
N PRO A 177 -9.30 6.99 -23.30
CA PRO A 177 -10.37 7.52 -24.13
C PRO A 177 -9.78 8.54 -25.11
N GLU A 178 -10.08 8.37 -26.39
CA GLU A 178 -9.81 9.37 -27.42
C GLU A 178 -10.57 10.65 -27.10
N GLU A 179 -9.92 11.81 -27.33
CA GLU A 179 -10.49 13.15 -27.15
C GLU A 179 -11.68 13.42 -28.09
#